data_34e1fa2301d59412a2da8be72e238d9f
#
_entry.id   34e1fa2301d59412a2da8be72e238d9f
#
_cell.length_a   1.000
_cell.length_b   1.000
_cell.length_c   1.000
_cell.angle_alpha   90.00
_cell.angle_beta   90.00
_cell.angle_gamma   90.00
#
_symmetry.space_group_name_H-M   'P 1'
#
loop_
_entity.id
_entity.type
_entity.pdbx_description
1 polymer ?
#
loop_
_entity_poly.entity_id
_entity_poly.type
_entity_poly.pdbx_seq_one_letter_code
_entity_poly.pdbx_strand_id
1 'polypeptide(L)'
;MSESIYTLRVSRAAAGAYPTISDALAAADQLYPDAEQPVTIHIEPGEYRERVEIHRPYVTLVGETADSVRIVGSVGAKMPSGDGSGIDGKLGTFRTYTVLVDADDVRLENLTIVNDAGDGREVGQAIALYADGDRLVVDACCITGRQDTLFLGPLPPHEVKPGGFIGPKQYAPRRVGRQYFRRCRIEGDVDFIFGGARAYFEGCEIRSLNRDMDVNG
;
A
#
# COMPACT_ATOMS: atom_id res chain seq x y z
N MET A 1 -19.70 -22.12 -15.14
CA MET A 1 -20.52 -21.33 -14.19
C MET A 1 -19.89 -19.96 -14.16
N SER A 2 -20.63 -18.91 -14.49
CA SER A 2 -20.14 -17.53 -14.39
C SER A 2 -20.01 -17.23 -12.90
N GLU A 3 -18.80 -17.04 -12.40
CA GLU A 3 -18.59 -16.53 -11.05
C GLU A 3 -19.26 -15.16 -10.95
N SER A 4 -20.21 -15.01 -10.04
CA SER A 4 -20.85 -13.73 -9.78
C SER A 4 -19.84 -12.83 -9.08
N ILE A 5 -19.31 -11.84 -9.81
CA ILE A 5 -18.43 -10.82 -9.25
C ILE A 5 -19.30 -9.79 -8.54
N TYR A 6 -19.13 -9.68 -7.24
CA TYR A 6 -19.83 -8.67 -6.45
C TYR A 6 -19.11 -7.32 -6.61
N THR A 7 -19.88 -6.28 -6.89
CA THR A 7 -19.33 -4.97 -7.23
C THR A 7 -19.80 -3.92 -6.25
N LEU A 8 -18.87 -3.16 -5.70
CA LEU A 8 -19.09 -1.95 -4.90
C LEU A 8 -18.51 -0.74 -5.61
N ARG A 9 -18.98 0.44 -5.25
CA ARG A 9 -18.57 1.69 -5.87
C ARG A 9 -18.16 2.70 -4.80
N VAL A 10 -17.01 3.33 -5.01
CA VAL A 10 -16.51 4.42 -4.18
C VAL A 10 -16.62 5.72 -4.96
N SER A 11 -17.26 6.73 -4.40
CA SER A 11 -17.36 8.05 -4.97
C SER A 11 -17.59 9.09 -3.89
N ARG A 12 -16.91 10.22 -3.99
CA ARG A 12 -17.11 11.36 -3.06
C ARG A 12 -18.36 12.20 -3.40
N ALA A 13 -18.94 11.99 -4.56
CA ALA A 13 -20.03 12.83 -5.09
C ALA A 13 -21.31 12.05 -5.43
N ALA A 14 -21.20 10.78 -5.79
CA ALA A 14 -22.35 10.00 -6.28
C ALA A 14 -23.19 9.44 -5.15
N ALA A 15 -24.50 9.63 -5.21
CA ALA A 15 -25.44 9.02 -4.30
C ALA A 15 -25.40 7.48 -4.42
N GLY A 16 -25.45 6.78 -3.28
CA GLY A 16 -25.44 5.32 -3.23
C GLY A 16 -24.05 4.68 -3.39
N ALA A 17 -23.00 5.47 -3.54
CA ALA A 17 -21.62 5.02 -3.46
C ALA A 17 -21.06 5.21 -2.04
N TYR A 18 -19.99 4.48 -1.70
CA TYR A 18 -19.28 4.67 -0.45
C TYR A 18 -18.37 5.90 -0.56
N PRO A 19 -18.30 6.75 0.47
CA PRO A 19 -17.50 7.97 0.42
C PRO A 19 -15.99 7.72 0.49
N THR A 20 -15.57 6.58 1.09
CA THR A 20 -14.17 6.18 1.23
C THR A 20 -13.95 4.75 0.75
N ILE A 21 -12.70 4.41 0.43
CA ILE A 21 -12.31 3.05 0.08
C ILE A 21 -12.44 2.14 1.30
N SER A 22 -12.09 2.64 2.48
CA SER A 22 -12.20 1.91 3.75
C SER A 22 -13.65 1.54 4.07
N ASP A 23 -14.62 2.43 3.81
CA ASP A 23 -16.04 2.12 3.98
C ASP A 23 -16.51 1.03 3.01
N ALA A 24 -16.04 1.05 1.77
CA ALA A 24 -16.38 0.02 0.78
C ALA A 24 -15.77 -1.35 1.14
N LEU A 25 -14.55 -1.39 1.67
CA LEU A 25 -13.93 -2.62 2.17
C LEU A 25 -14.70 -3.19 3.36
N ALA A 26 -15.06 -2.36 4.33
CA ALA A 26 -15.87 -2.78 5.48
C ALA A 26 -17.26 -3.28 5.05
N ALA A 27 -17.85 -2.64 4.04
CA ALA A 27 -19.14 -3.10 3.49
C ALA A 27 -18.98 -4.42 2.73
N ALA A 28 -17.86 -4.67 2.05
CA ALA A 28 -17.59 -5.95 1.39
C ALA A 28 -17.61 -7.10 2.40
N ASP A 29 -17.00 -6.93 3.57
CA ASP A 29 -16.99 -7.95 4.63
C ASP A 29 -18.37 -8.22 5.20
N GLN A 30 -19.21 -7.19 5.31
CA GLN A 30 -20.57 -7.31 5.85
C GLN A 30 -21.56 -7.91 4.85
N LEU A 31 -21.50 -7.49 3.59
CA LEU A 31 -22.43 -7.90 2.55
C LEU A 31 -22.09 -9.27 1.97
N TYR A 32 -20.81 -9.63 1.96
CA TYR A 32 -20.29 -10.85 1.38
C TYR A 32 -19.42 -11.61 2.40
N PRO A 33 -20.05 -12.24 3.42
CA PRO A 33 -19.32 -12.84 4.55
C PRO A 33 -18.46 -14.05 4.16
N ASP A 34 -18.72 -14.66 3.02
CA ASP A 34 -17.83 -15.68 2.47
C ASP A 34 -16.59 -15.00 1.88
N ALA A 35 -15.45 -15.20 2.54
CA ALA A 35 -14.19 -14.58 2.16
C ALA A 35 -13.66 -15.07 0.81
N GLU A 36 -14.10 -16.21 0.29
CA GLU A 36 -13.70 -16.72 -1.02
C GLU A 36 -14.50 -16.09 -2.19
N GLN A 37 -15.55 -15.33 -1.88
CA GLN A 37 -16.30 -14.62 -2.91
C GLN A 37 -15.49 -13.41 -3.43
N PRO A 38 -15.21 -13.34 -4.75
CA PRO A 38 -14.50 -12.21 -5.32
C PRO A 38 -15.34 -10.92 -5.25
N VAL A 39 -14.71 -9.83 -4.79
CA VAL A 39 -15.34 -8.51 -4.71
C VAL A 39 -14.51 -7.52 -5.50
N THR A 40 -15.16 -6.77 -6.39
CA THR A 40 -14.55 -5.66 -7.12
C THR A 40 -15.07 -4.33 -6.57
N ILE A 41 -14.16 -3.44 -6.20
CA ILE A 41 -14.45 -2.09 -5.73
C ILE A 41 -13.99 -1.11 -6.81
N HIS A 42 -14.95 -0.52 -7.51
CA HIS A 42 -14.69 0.54 -8.49
C HIS A 42 -14.55 1.89 -7.78
N ILE A 43 -13.40 2.52 -7.98
CA ILE A 43 -13.08 3.81 -7.37
C ILE A 43 -13.17 4.89 -8.45
N GLU A 44 -14.07 5.84 -8.27
CA GLU A 44 -14.23 6.96 -9.18
C GLU A 44 -13.05 7.94 -9.10
N PRO A 45 -12.85 8.75 -10.16
CA PRO A 45 -11.83 9.78 -10.17
C PRO A 45 -11.89 10.68 -8.94
N GLY A 46 -10.73 10.90 -8.32
CA GLY A 46 -10.59 11.72 -7.12
C GLY A 46 -9.32 11.46 -6.34
N GLU A 47 -9.08 12.32 -5.36
CA GLU A 47 -8.01 12.13 -4.38
C GLU A 47 -8.62 11.66 -3.05
N TYR A 48 -8.21 10.49 -2.60
CA TYR A 48 -8.66 9.82 -1.38
C TYR A 48 -7.55 9.89 -0.33
N ARG A 49 -7.69 10.85 0.61
CA ARG A 49 -6.73 11.00 1.72
C ARG A 49 -7.15 10.12 2.88
N GLU A 50 -6.70 8.89 2.84
CA GLU A 50 -6.99 7.87 3.84
C GLU A 50 -5.90 6.81 3.89
N ARG A 51 -5.81 6.10 5.01
CA ARG A 51 -5.06 4.86 5.13
C ARG A 51 -5.99 3.71 4.76
N VAL A 52 -5.59 2.89 3.79
CA VAL A 52 -6.37 1.75 3.32
C VAL A 52 -5.72 0.46 3.77
N GLU A 53 -6.49 -0.43 4.39
CA GLU A 53 -6.03 -1.75 4.83
C GLU A 53 -6.90 -2.83 4.20
N ILE A 54 -6.27 -3.77 3.47
CA ILE A 54 -6.95 -4.85 2.76
C ILE A 54 -6.61 -6.15 3.48
N HIS A 55 -7.55 -6.64 4.29
CA HIS A 55 -7.44 -7.89 5.03
C HIS A 55 -8.27 -9.02 4.42
N ARG A 56 -9.16 -8.68 3.51
CA ARG A 56 -10.02 -9.62 2.79
C ARG A 56 -9.31 -10.14 1.54
N PRO A 57 -9.22 -11.47 1.33
CA PRO A 57 -8.75 -12.04 0.08
C PRO A 57 -9.77 -11.83 -1.06
N TYR A 58 -9.33 -12.07 -2.30
CA TYR A 58 -10.15 -11.97 -3.51
C TYR A 58 -10.78 -10.59 -3.73
N VAL A 59 -10.09 -9.53 -3.30
CA VAL A 59 -10.51 -8.14 -3.53
C VAL A 59 -9.76 -7.57 -4.72
N THR A 60 -10.50 -6.90 -5.61
CA THR A 60 -9.95 -6.04 -6.66
C THR A 60 -10.32 -4.60 -6.36
N LEU A 61 -9.33 -3.73 -6.18
CA LEU A 61 -9.50 -2.27 -6.22
C LEU A 61 -9.16 -1.79 -7.63
N VAL A 62 -10.08 -1.14 -8.30
CA VAL A 62 -9.88 -0.66 -9.67
C VAL A 62 -10.32 0.79 -9.86
N GLY A 63 -9.41 1.61 -10.36
CA GLY A 63 -9.68 2.98 -10.82
C GLY A 63 -9.98 3.01 -12.32
N GLU A 64 -10.42 4.17 -12.82
CA GLU A 64 -10.60 4.39 -14.24
C GLU A 64 -9.22 4.46 -14.95
N THR A 65 -8.33 5.30 -14.42
CA THR A 65 -6.92 5.39 -14.83
C THR A 65 -6.06 5.70 -13.62
N ALA A 66 -4.77 5.37 -13.67
CA ALA A 66 -3.85 5.68 -12.59
C ALA A 66 -3.78 7.20 -12.30
N ASP A 67 -3.87 8.03 -13.33
CA ASP A 67 -3.80 9.48 -13.16
C ASP A 67 -5.05 10.08 -12.53
N SER A 68 -6.20 9.40 -12.65
CA SER A 68 -7.49 9.92 -12.18
C SER A 68 -7.83 9.51 -10.74
N VAL A 69 -7.28 8.42 -10.23
CA VAL A 69 -7.57 7.91 -8.88
C VAL A 69 -6.31 7.88 -8.04
N ARG A 70 -6.27 8.72 -6.99
CA ARG A 70 -5.11 8.86 -6.11
C ARG A 70 -5.47 8.53 -4.66
N ILE A 71 -4.76 7.58 -4.08
CA ILE A 71 -4.84 7.24 -2.64
C ILE A 71 -3.61 7.85 -1.98
N VAL A 72 -3.81 8.78 -1.04
CA VAL A 72 -2.72 9.60 -0.50
C VAL A 72 -2.64 9.49 1.01
N GLY A 73 -1.47 9.12 1.51
CA GLY A 73 -1.06 9.22 2.90
C GLY A 73 0.09 10.21 3.05
N SER A 74 0.27 10.70 4.29
CA SER A 74 1.27 11.72 4.63
C SER A 74 1.94 11.37 5.96
N VAL A 75 2.45 10.14 6.10
CA VAL A 75 2.97 9.64 7.37
C VAL A 75 4.41 9.17 7.23
N GLY A 76 5.32 9.75 8.02
CA GLY A 76 6.73 9.39 8.07
C GLY A 76 7.15 8.75 9.39
N ALA A 77 8.19 7.93 9.36
CA ALA A 77 8.67 7.12 10.49
C ALA A 77 9.12 7.93 11.71
N LYS A 78 9.59 9.16 11.51
CA LYS A 78 10.05 10.05 12.59
C LYS A 78 8.90 10.80 13.28
N MET A 79 7.67 10.69 12.78
CA MET A 79 6.50 11.31 13.42
C MET A 79 6.23 10.65 14.79
N PRO A 80 5.70 11.41 15.78
CA PRO A 80 5.32 10.84 17.07
C PRO A 80 4.31 9.71 16.92
N SER A 81 4.46 8.65 17.70
CA SER A 81 3.51 7.52 17.70
C SER A 81 2.16 7.86 18.31
N GLY A 82 2.09 8.89 19.14
CA GLY A 82 0.90 9.31 19.87
C GLY A 82 0.59 8.47 21.12
N ASP A 83 0.99 7.21 21.13
CA ASP A 83 0.83 6.27 22.26
C ASP A 83 2.14 6.00 23.01
N GLY A 84 3.23 6.67 22.63
CA GLY A 84 4.56 6.49 23.21
C GLY A 84 5.25 5.19 22.81
N SER A 85 4.65 4.36 21.97
CA SER A 85 5.27 3.14 21.46
C SER A 85 6.33 3.44 20.40
N GLY A 86 7.17 2.44 20.10
CA GLY A 86 8.23 2.59 19.10
C GLY A 86 9.53 3.11 19.65
N ILE A 87 10.56 3.11 18.80
CA ILE A 87 11.88 3.59 19.18
C ILE A 87 11.81 5.11 19.37
N ASP A 88 12.18 5.59 20.55
CA ASP A 88 12.12 7.01 20.93
C ASP A 88 10.72 7.65 20.78
N GLY A 89 9.63 6.87 20.97
CA GLY A 89 8.27 7.34 20.84
C GLY A 89 7.84 7.71 19.41
N LYS A 90 8.57 7.23 18.41
CA LYS A 90 8.30 7.46 16.99
C LYS A 90 7.52 6.32 16.36
N LEU A 91 6.80 6.62 15.30
CA LEU A 91 6.00 5.62 14.56
C LEU A 91 6.85 4.43 14.07
N GLY A 92 8.03 4.70 13.52
CA GLY A 92 8.83 3.67 12.84
C GLY A 92 8.28 3.31 11.46
N THR A 93 9.09 2.62 10.66
CA THR A 93 8.86 2.38 9.23
C THR A 93 7.52 1.72 8.94
N PHE A 94 7.22 0.62 9.64
CA PHE A 94 6.11 -0.28 9.27
C PHE A 94 4.72 0.19 9.71
N ARG A 95 4.60 1.41 10.23
CA ARG A 95 3.33 2.08 10.53
C ARG A 95 3.05 3.28 9.61
N THR A 96 3.88 3.49 8.57
CA THR A 96 3.79 4.69 7.72
C THR A 96 2.99 4.50 6.44
N TYR A 97 2.59 3.27 6.11
CA TYR A 97 1.96 2.94 4.83
C TYR A 97 0.69 3.73 4.54
N THR A 98 0.50 4.03 3.26
CA THR A 98 -0.76 4.55 2.73
C THR A 98 -1.72 3.39 2.46
N VAL A 99 -1.26 2.36 1.76
CA VAL A 99 -2.03 1.14 1.50
C VAL A 99 -1.28 -0.07 2.06
N LEU A 100 -1.99 -0.88 2.87
CA LEU A 100 -1.55 -2.19 3.32
C LEU A 100 -2.34 -3.27 2.58
N VAL A 101 -1.65 -4.22 1.97
CA VAL A 101 -2.23 -5.47 1.49
C VAL A 101 -1.79 -6.58 2.43
N ASP A 102 -2.72 -7.07 3.25
CA ASP A 102 -2.52 -8.15 4.23
C ASP A 102 -3.47 -9.33 3.92
N ALA A 103 -3.62 -9.63 2.64
CA ALA A 103 -4.47 -10.73 2.18
C ALA A 103 -3.93 -11.30 0.87
N ASP A 104 -4.32 -12.55 0.59
CA ASP A 104 -3.99 -13.24 -0.65
C ASP A 104 -4.97 -12.90 -1.78
N ASP A 105 -4.55 -13.14 -3.03
CA ASP A 105 -5.42 -12.98 -4.21
C ASP A 105 -6.00 -11.58 -4.38
N VAL A 106 -5.24 -10.55 -3.98
CA VAL A 106 -5.62 -9.14 -4.14
C VAL A 106 -5.13 -8.59 -5.47
N ARG A 107 -5.93 -7.73 -6.08
CA ARG A 107 -5.58 -6.99 -7.30
C ARG A 107 -5.74 -5.49 -7.09
N LEU A 108 -4.74 -4.73 -7.51
CA LEU A 108 -4.77 -3.27 -7.56
C LEU A 108 -4.59 -2.85 -9.00
N GLU A 109 -5.54 -2.11 -9.57
CA GLU A 109 -5.53 -1.76 -10.98
C GLU A 109 -5.83 -0.27 -11.20
N ASN A 110 -5.05 0.38 -12.07
CA ASN A 110 -5.27 1.77 -12.49
C ASN A 110 -5.35 2.77 -11.31
N LEU A 111 -4.43 2.68 -10.35
CA LEU A 111 -4.41 3.51 -9.15
C LEU A 111 -3.06 4.22 -9.01
N THR A 112 -3.07 5.42 -8.49
CA THR A 112 -1.89 6.05 -7.92
C THR A 112 -1.92 5.95 -6.41
N ILE A 113 -0.90 5.34 -5.82
CA ILE A 113 -0.72 5.20 -4.37
C ILE A 113 0.47 6.07 -3.96
N VAL A 114 0.23 7.02 -3.08
CA VAL A 114 1.22 8.05 -2.71
C VAL A 114 1.44 8.08 -1.20
N ASN A 115 2.69 8.18 -0.79
CA ASN A 115 3.00 8.75 0.53
C ASN A 115 3.74 10.08 0.31
N ASP A 116 3.08 11.20 0.60
CA ASP A 116 3.59 12.55 0.40
C ASP A 116 4.17 13.19 1.67
N ALA A 117 4.59 12.37 2.66
CA ALA A 117 5.15 12.86 3.92
C ALA A 117 6.36 13.79 3.75
N GLY A 118 7.11 13.65 2.65
CA GLY A 118 8.22 14.53 2.34
C GLY A 118 9.59 13.85 2.29
N ASP A 119 10.65 14.65 2.49
CA ASP A 119 12.03 14.18 2.41
C ASP A 119 12.37 13.24 3.57
N GLY A 120 12.93 12.08 3.25
CA GLY A 120 13.31 11.07 4.25
C GLY A 120 14.37 11.54 5.24
N ARG A 121 15.17 12.57 4.91
CA ARG A 121 16.08 13.23 5.88
C ARG A 121 15.33 13.86 7.03
N GLU A 122 14.13 14.36 6.78
CA GLU A 122 13.28 15.03 7.78
C GLU A 122 12.28 14.06 8.40
N VAL A 123 11.51 13.34 7.58
CA VAL A 123 10.38 12.53 8.03
C VAL A 123 10.72 11.05 8.25
N GLY A 124 11.88 10.60 7.77
CA GLY A 124 12.27 9.19 7.78
C GLY A 124 11.61 8.39 6.65
N GLN A 125 11.49 7.09 6.84
CA GLN A 125 10.82 6.17 5.94
C GLN A 125 9.33 6.50 5.82
N ALA A 126 8.76 6.30 4.61
CA ALA A 126 7.38 6.67 4.33
C ALA A 126 6.80 5.75 3.25
N ILE A 127 6.26 4.59 3.66
CA ILE A 127 5.77 3.56 2.76
C ILE A 127 4.50 4.04 2.05
N ALA A 128 4.46 3.99 0.72
CA ALA A 128 3.23 4.16 -0.04
C ALA A 128 2.46 2.83 -0.08
N LEU A 129 3.09 1.75 -0.53
CA LEU A 129 2.47 0.42 -0.59
C LEU A 129 3.24 -0.59 0.27
N TYR A 130 2.56 -1.13 1.28
CA TYR A 130 2.99 -2.28 2.08
C TYR A 130 2.33 -3.54 1.52
N ALA A 131 3.04 -4.31 0.73
CA ALA A 131 2.54 -5.50 0.05
C ALA A 131 2.98 -6.77 0.79
N ASP A 132 2.07 -7.41 1.56
CA ASP A 132 2.37 -8.64 2.33
C ASP A 132 1.29 -9.71 2.13
N GLY A 133 0.93 -9.97 0.88
CA GLY A 133 0.05 -11.06 0.47
C GLY A 133 0.72 -11.99 -0.54
N ASP A 134 0.17 -13.20 -0.71
CA ASP A 134 0.54 -14.10 -1.79
C ASP A 134 -0.41 -13.90 -2.99
N ARG A 135 0.07 -14.08 -4.20
CA ARG A 135 -0.67 -13.88 -5.46
C ARG A 135 -1.24 -12.46 -5.63
N LEU A 136 -0.53 -11.47 -5.08
CA LEU A 136 -0.84 -10.06 -5.32
C LEU A 136 -0.53 -9.69 -6.78
N VAL A 137 -1.46 -9.01 -7.41
CA VAL A 137 -1.28 -8.41 -8.74
C VAL A 137 -1.47 -6.90 -8.66
N VAL A 138 -0.49 -6.16 -9.13
CA VAL A 138 -0.55 -4.69 -9.25
C VAL A 138 -0.36 -4.36 -10.71
N ASP A 139 -1.38 -3.80 -11.36
CA ASP A 139 -1.39 -3.57 -12.80
C ASP A 139 -1.70 -2.12 -13.14
N ALA A 140 -0.90 -1.54 -14.01
CA ALA A 140 -1.05 -0.16 -14.49
C ALA A 140 -1.19 0.86 -13.34
N CYS A 141 -0.46 0.67 -12.24
CA CYS A 141 -0.46 1.55 -11.07
C CYS A 141 0.78 2.45 -11.03
N CYS A 142 0.64 3.61 -10.38
CA CYS A 142 1.75 4.44 -9.96
C CYS A 142 1.94 4.31 -8.45
N ILE A 143 3.16 3.97 -8.00
CA ILE A 143 3.50 3.89 -6.57
C ILE A 143 4.58 4.94 -6.32
N THR A 144 4.23 5.96 -5.55
CA THR A 144 5.02 7.19 -5.47
C THR A 144 5.32 7.55 -4.02
N GLY A 145 6.56 7.84 -3.74
CA GLY A 145 7.04 8.29 -2.44
C GLY A 145 8.45 8.85 -2.52
N ARG A 146 9.15 8.81 -1.42
CA ARG A 146 10.56 9.17 -1.32
C ARG A 146 11.35 7.98 -0.77
N GLN A 147 11.65 7.96 0.52
CA GLN A 147 12.36 6.86 1.17
C GLN A 147 11.39 5.72 1.53
N ASP A 148 11.74 4.46 1.19
CA ASP A 148 10.99 3.23 1.50
C ASP A 148 9.60 3.16 0.82
N THR A 149 9.46 3.60 -0.43
CA THR A 149 8.17 3.74 -1.12
C THR A 149 7.36 2.44 -1.21
N LEU A 150 8.00 1.34 -1.62
CA LEU A 150 7.36 0.03 -1.83
C LEU A 150 8.01 -1.04 -0.95
N PHE A 151 7.28 -1.54 0.03
CA PHE A 151 7.71 -2.68 0.83
C PHE A 151 7.07 -3.98 0.33
N LEU A 152 7.92 -4.99 0.07
CA LEU A 152 7.56 -6.31 -0.43
C LEU A 152 7.71 -7.33 0.72
N GLY A 153 6.66 -7.51 1.52
CA GLY A 153 6.66 -8.43 2.66
C GLY A 153 7.04 -9.89 2.30
N PRO A 154 7.37 -10.70 3.28
CA PRO A 154 7.21 -10.44 4.71
C PRO A 154 8.34 -9.62 5.31
N LEU A 155 8.15 -9.19 6.56
CA LEU A 155 9.24 -8.70 7.40
C LEU A 155 10.36 -9.75 7.52
N PRO A 156 11.63 -9.34 7.70
CA PRO A 156 12.73 -10.27 7.97
C PRO A 156 12.45 -11.15 9.20
N PRO A 157 13.12 -12.32 9.33
CA PRO A 157 12.91 -13.21 10.46
C PRO A 157 13.22 -12.59 11.83
N HIS A 158 14.20 -11.69 11.87
CA HIS A 158 14.69 -11.06 13.10
C HIS A 158 14.86 -9.58 12.95
N GLU A 159 14.51 -8.83 14.00
CA GLU A 159 14.77 -7.41 14.10
C GLU A 159 16.27 -7.12 14.20
N VAL A 160 16.75 -6.08 13.53
CA VAL A 160 18.12 -5.57 13.72
C VAL A 160 18.21 -4.76 15.02
N LYS A 161 17.13 -4.03 15.35
CA LYS A 161 17.00 -3.29 16.61
C LYS A 161 15.67 -3.67 17.27
N PRO A 162 15.64 -3.84 18.60
CA PRO A 162 14.39 -4.09 19.33
C PRO A 162 13.35 -3.00 19.03
N GLY A 163 12.14 -3.40 18.66
CA GLY A 163 11.06 -2.49 18.29
C GLY A 163 11.14 -1.96 16.85
N GLY A 164 12.08 -2.44 16.03
CA GLY A 164 12.22 -2.01 14.63
C GLY A 164 11.05 -2.45 13.74
N PHE A 165 10.32 -3.51 14.12
CA PHE A 165 9.21 -4.06 13.36
C PHE A 165 7.82 -3.70 13.90
N ILE A 166 7.73 -2.76 14.84
CA ILE A 166 6.43 -2.34 15.37
C ILE A 166 5.53 -1.89 14.21
N GLY A 167 4.41 -2.59 14.07
CA GLY A 167 3.46 -2.39 12.98
C GLY A 167 2.49 -3.57 12.83
N PRO A 168 1.62 -3.54 11.82
CA PRO A 168 0.52 -4.50 11.69
C PRO A 168 1.00 -5.96 11.53
N LYS A 169 2.19 -6.16 10.99
CA LYS A 169 2.75 -7.49 10.70
C LYS A 169 3.87 -7.92 11.66
N GLN A 170 4.07 -7.21 12.79
CA GLN A 170 5.17 -7.48 13.74
C GLN A 170 5.23 -8.95 14.18
N TYR A 171 4.09 -9.53 14.49
CA TYR A 171 3.97 -10.92 14.98
C TYR A 171 3.41 -11.89 13.93
N ALA A 172 3.19 -11.45 12.69
CA ALA A 172 2.67 -12.30 11.64
C ALA A 172 3.71 -13.35 11.19
N PRO A 173 3.27 -14.51 10.69
CA PRO A 173 4.14 -15.49 10.08
C PRO A 173 4.94 -14.90 8.92
N ARG A 174 6.22 -15.26 8.81
CA ARG A 174 7.13 -14.80 7.75
C ARG A 174 6.94 -15.65 6.49
N ARG A 175 5.79 -15.51 5.83
CA ARG A 175 5.45 -16.25 4.61
C ARG A 175 5.85 -15.45 3.38
N VAL A 176 6.81 -15.96 2.60
CA VAL A 176 7.24 -15.31 1.36
C VAL A 176 6.15 -15.43 0.30
N GLY A 177 5.50 -14.31 -0.02
CA GLY A 177 4.46 -14.21 -1.03
C GLY A 177 5.01 -14.08 -2.45
N ARG A 178 4.14 -14.34 -3.43
CA ARG A 178 4.36 -14.09 -4.86
C ARG A 178 3.63 -12.81 -5.24
N GLN A 179 4.34 -11.87 -5.85
CA GLN A 179 3.79 -10.56 -6.18
C GLN A 179 4.16 -10.22 -7.61
N TYR A 180 3.19 -9.76 -8.39
CA TYR A 180 3.34 -9.43 -9.80
C TYR A 180 2.97 -7.99 -10.05
N PHE A 181 3.93 -7.21 -10.50
CA PHE A 181 3.79 -5.81 -10.88
C PHE A 181 3.88 -5.71 -12.40
N ARG A 182 2.84 -5.21 -13.05
CA ARG A 182 2.79 -5.10 -14.51
C ARG A 182 2.44 -3.67 -14.91
N ARG A 183 3.21 -3.13 -15.86
CA ARG A 183 2.99 -1.76 -16.42
C ARG A 183 2.91 -0.68 -15.34
N CYS A 184 3.58 -0.86 -14.23
CA CYS A 184 3.59 0.08 -13.12
C CYS A 184 4.70 1.11 -13.28
N ARG A 185 4.49 2.31 -12.72
CA ARG A 185 5.55 3.26 -12.43
C ARG A 185 5.81 3.27 -10.94
N ILE A 186 7.06 3.02 -10.54
CA ILE A 186 7.47 3.01 -9.14
C ILE A 186 8.60 4.00 -8.98
N GLU A 187 8.42 4.98 -8.08
CA GLU A 187 9.40 6.04 -7.90
C GLU A 187 9.68 6.37 -6.44
N GLY A 188 10.92 6.71 -6.17
CA GLY A 188 11.43 7.10 -4.86
C GLY A 188 12.92 7.39 -4.90
N ASP A 189 13.53 7.62 -3.74
CA ASP A 189 14.94 7.99 -3.69
C ASP A 189 15.85 6.97 -2.96
N VAL A 190 15.56 6.58 -1.75
CA VAL A 190 16.37 5.64 -0.95
C VAL A 190 15.53 4.45 -0.56
N ASP A 191 16.08 3.24 -0.76
CA ASP A 191 15.44 1.96 -0.44
C ASP A 191 13.99 1.88 -0.93
N PHE A 192 13.68 2.57 -2.04
CA PHE A 192 12.30 2.79 -2.47
C PHE A 192 11.60 1.54 -3.02
N ILE A 193 12.34 0.43 -3.21
CA ILE A 193 11.83 -0.93 -3.39
C ILE A 193 12.65 -1.83 -2.49
N PHE A 194 12.03 -2.41 -1.46
CA PHE A 194 12.73 -3.25 -0.50
C PHE A 194 11.82 -4.35 0.04
N GLY A 195 12.40 -5.39 0.65
CA GLY A 195 11.65 -6.50 1.24
C GLY A 195 12.10 -7.88 0.80
N GLY A 196 11.28 -8.91 1.02
CA GLY A 196 11.64 -10.32 0.87
C GLY A 196 10.70 -11.16 0.01
N ALA A 197 9.71 -10.59 -0.66
CA ALA A 197 8.78 -11.33 -1.52
C ALA A 197 9.46 -11.88 -2.78
N ARG A 198 8.78 -12.83 -3.42
CA ARG A 198 9.08 -13.23 -4.80
C ARG A 198 8.33 -12.29 -5.74
N ALA A 199 8.94 -11.16 -6.06
CA ALA A 199 8.34 -10.15 -6.91
C ALA A 199 8.83 -10.25 -8.35
N TYR A 200 7.90 -10.13 -9.29
CA TYR A 200 8.19 -10.04 -10.71
C TYR A 200 7.64 -8.73 -11.28
N PHE A 201 8.50 -8.00 -11.98
CA PHE A 201 8.18 -6.71 -12.58
C PHE A 201 8.22 -6.83 -14.10
N GLU A 202 7.09 -6.57 -14.76
CA GLU A 202 6.94 -6.65 -16.23
C GLU A 202 6.50 -5.31 -16.81
N GLY A 203 7.29 -4.78 -17.73
CA GLY A 203 6.97 -3.53 -18.40
C GLY A 203 6.84 -2.33 -17.46
N CYS A 204 7.53 -2.40 -16.30
CA CYS A 204 7.50 -1.35 -15.30
C CYS A 204 8.57 -0.28 -15.55
N GLU A 205 8.24 0.96 -15.24
CA GLU A 205 9.18 2.07 -15.12
C GLU A 205 9.63 2.18 -13.66
N ILE A 206 10.93 1.98 -13.40
CA ILE A 206 11.55 2.17 -12.09
C ILE A 206 12.33 3.47 -12.13
N ARG A 207 11.88 4.46 -11.35
CA ARG A 207 12.40 5.82 -11.40
C ARG A 207 13.06 6.24 -10.10
N SER A 208 14.37 6.39 -10.10
CA SER A 208 15.09 6.99 -8.98
C SER A 208 14.94 8.51 -9.01
N LEU A 209 14.47 9.08 -7.91
CA LEU A 209 14.33 10.51 -7.73
C LEU A 209 15.65 11.10 -7.19
N ASN A 210 15.99 12.31 -7.66
CA ASN A 210 17.14 13.03 -7.11
C ASN A 210 16.80 13.48 -5.68
N ARG A 211 17.73 13.21 -4.75
CA ARG A 211 17.62 13.62 -3.35
C ARG A 211 18.22 14.97 -3.06
N ASP A 212 18.73 15.68 -4.08
CA ASP A 212 19.51 16.91 -3.94
C ASP A 212 20.64 16.76 -2.91
N MET A 213 21.31 15.61 -2.99
CA MET A 213 22.53 15.41 -2.21
C MET A 213 23.52 16.47 -2.66
N ASP A 214 23.97 17.31 -1.72
CA ASP A 214 25.15 18.13 -1.94
C ASP A 214 26.29 17.19 -2.36
N VAL A 215 26.66 17.26 -3.64
CA VAL A 215 27.76 16.44 -4.20
C VAL A 215 29.11 16.76 -3.59
N ASN A 216 29.16 17.59 -2.55
CA ASN A 216 30.32 18.03 -1.81
C ASN A 216 30.42 17.46 -0.40
N GLY A 217 29.60 16.43 -0.05
CA GLY A 217 29.65 15.71 1.23
C GLY A 217 30.51 14.46 1.14
#